data_a8626f352eceadc5191956cc880aa87d
#
_entry.id   a8626f352eceadc5191956cc880aa87d
#
_cell.length_a   1.000
_cell.length_b   1.000
_cell.length_c   1.000
_cell.angle_alpha   90.00
_cell.angle_beta   90.00
_cell.angle_gamma   90.00
#
_symmetry.space_group_name_H-M   'P 1'
#
loop_
_entity.id
_entity.type
_entity.pdbx_description
1 polymer ?
#
loop_
_entity_poly.entity_id
_entity_poly.type
_entity_poly.pdbx_seq_one_letter_code
_entity_poly.pdbx_strand_id
1 'polypeptide(L)'
;MTPDRLAAVRTALLRDMTIDIVTLGARSGKWRTTEIWYVVVDGRIYLCGTPGAGEDEREYAPRDWIANLKAHPEFRFVLKESIEETLDARAVIVTDPDERRRVFSADVTGWYRRQTGSLEALVEHGPMVRVDLLGSAAGLDLTMAGTVPPPREVP
;
A
#
# COMPACT_ATOMS: atom_id res chain seq x y z
N MET A 1 -0.28 -15.47 -16.46
CA MET A 1 0.35 -14.20 -16.93
C MET A 1 1.64 -14.55 -17.65
N THR A 2 1.90 -13.93 -18.78
CA THR A 2 3.14 -14.16 -19.53
C THR A 2 4.35 -13.56 -18.82
N PRO A 3 5.59 -14.04 -19.11
CA PRO A 3 6.79 -13.41 -18.55
C PRO A 3 6.93 -11.93 -18.89
N ASP A 4 6.56 -11.54 -20.13
CA ASP A 4 6.61 -10.14 -20.54
C ASP A 4 5.62 -9.28 -19.76
N ARG A 5 4.43 -9.80 -19.54
CA ARG A 5 3.41 -9.08 -18.76
C ARG A 5 3.83 -8.96 -17.29
N LEU A 6 4.41 -10.01 -16.75
CA LEU A 6 4.90 -9.98 -15.36
C LEU A 6 6.04 -8.97 -15.20
N ALA A 7 6.93 -8.86 -16.20
CA ALA A 7 7.97 -7.83 -16.21
C ALA A 7 7.38 -6.42 -16.26
N ALA A 8 6.32 -6.22 -17.05
CA ALA A 8 5.61 -4.94 -17.11
C ALA A 8 4.95 -4.60 -15.77
N VAL A 9 4.37 -5.57 -15.11
CA VAL A 9 3.79 -5.41 -13.76
C VAL A 9 4.86 -5.00 -12.76
N ARG A 10 6.02 -5.67 -12.79
CA ARG A 10 7.13 -5.32 -11.90
C ARG A 10 7.58 -3.87 -12.12
N THR A 11 7.77 -3.46 -13.36
CA THR A 11 8.16 -2.09 -13.69
C THR A 11 7.12 -1.09 -13.18
N ALA A 12 5.84 -1.37 -13.39
CA ALA A 12 4.77 -0.50 -12.91
C ALA A 12 4.78 -0.39 -11.38
N LEU A 13 4.92 -1.51 -10.68
CA LEU A 13 4.97 -1.51 -9.21
C LEU A 13 6.13 -0.68 -8.67
N LEU A 14 7.25 -0.64 -9.37
CA LEU A 14 8.41 0.14 -8.96
C LEU A 14 8.34 1.62 -9.34
N ARG A 15 7.41 2.01 -10.21
CA ARG A 15 7.28 3.38 -10.73
C ARG A 15 6.04 4.09 -10.30
N ASP A 16 4.92 3.38 -10.29
CA ASP A 16 3.62 3.98 -10.03
C ASP A 16 3.45 4.27 -8.54
N MET A 17 2.46 5.05 -8.21
CA MET A 17 2.21 5.47 -6.85
C MET A 17 0.75 5.33 -6.46
N THR A 18 -0.15 5.56 -7.41
CA THR A 18 -1.60 5.58 -7.17
C THR A 18 -2.24 4.32 -7.75
N ILE A 19 -3.02 3.66 -6.93
CA ILE A 19 -3.74 2.43 -7.28
C ILE A 19 -5.16 2.53 -6.79
N ASP A 20 -5.99 1.58 -7.22
CA ASP A 20 -7.23 1.27 -6.53
C ASP A 20 -7.04 -0.01 -5.73
N ILE A 21 -7.62 -0.06 -4.56
CA ILE A 21 -7.82 -1.31 -3.85
C ILE A 21 -9.31 -1.62 -3.82
N VAL A 22 -9.65 -2.89 -4.06
CA VAL A 22 -11.05 -3.35 -4.01
C VAL A 22 -11.15 -4.29 -2.83
N THR A 23 -11.84 -3.83 -1.79
CA THR A 23 -11.95 -4.52 -0.51
C THR A 23 -13.39 -4.92 -0.23
N LEU A 24 -13.56 -5.99 0.55
CA LEU A 24 -14.89 -6.40 1.00
C LEU A 24 -15.25 -5.65 2.27
N GLY A 25 -16.39 -4.97 2.26
CA GLY A 25 -16.83 -4.17 3.40
C GLY A 25 -17.00 -5.02 4.65
N ALA A 26 -16.40 -4.61 5.76
CA ALA A 26 -16.41 -5.34 7.02
C ALA A 26 -17.83 -5.51 7.58
N ARG A 27 -18.68 -4.51 7.36
CA ARG A 27 -20.07 -4.51 7.85
C ARG A 27 -21.08 -4.82 6.76
N SER A 28 -20.89 -4.20 5.59
CA SER A 28 -21.86 -4.30 4.49
C SER A 28 -21.77 -5.61 3.72
N GLY A 29 -20.60 -6.25 3.71
CA GLY A 29 -20.33 -7.41 2.85
C GLY A 29 -20.31 -7.07 1.37
N LYS A 30 -20.21 -5.78 1.03
CA LYS A 30 -20.16 -5.31 -0.36
C LYS A 30 -18.75 -4.91 -0.73
N TRP A 31 -18.39 -5.13 -1.98
CA TRP A 31 -17.09 -4.70 -2.51
C TRP A 31 -17.04 -3.18 -2.63
N ARG A 32 -15.92 -2.61 -2.22
CA ARG A 32 -15.68 -1.17 -2.27
C ARG A 32 -14.34 -0.89 -2.93
N THR A 33 -14.31 0.13 -3.77
CA THR A 33 -13.09 0.60 -4.43
C THR A 33 -12.60 1.87 -3.75
N THR A 34 -11.33 1.89 -3.38
CA THR A 34 -10.69 3.05 -2.76
C THR A 34 -9.43 3.38 -3.53
N GLU A 35 -9.28 4.63 -3.93
CA GLU A 35 -8.03 5.12 -4.50
C GLU A 35 -7.06 5.43 -3.37
N ILE A 36 -5.84 4.92 -3.46
CA ILE A 36 -4.84 5.04 -2.41
C ILE A 36 -3.44 5.06 -3.02
N TRP A 37 -2.49 5.61 -2.31
CA TRP A 37 -1.08 5.51 -2.65
C TRP A 37 -0.48 4.27 -2.00
N TYR A 38 0.55 3.72 -2.65
CA TYR A 38 1.36 2.67 -2.06
C TYR A 38 2.83 3.07 -2.12
N VAL A 39 3.65 2.41 -1.33
CA VAL A 39 5.09 2.56 -1.35
C VAL A 39 5.74 1.20 -1.41
N VAL A 40 6.96 1.16 -1.95
CA VAL A 40 7.79 -0.04 -1.93
C VAL A 40 9.01 0.27 -1.09
N VAL A 41 9.21 -0.51 -0.04
CA VAL A 41 10.35 -0.38 0.88
C VAL A 41 10.95 -1.77 1.08
N ASP A 42 12.23 -1.89 0.85
CA ASP A 42 12.96 -3.17 1.00
C ASP A 42 12.32 -4.32 0.22
N GLY A 43 11.84 -4.03 -0.99
CA GLY A 43 11.22 -5.01 -1.86
C GLY A 43 9.82 -5.44 -1.48
N ARG A 44 9.19 -4.74 -0.54
CA ARG A 44 7.83 -5.04 -0.08
C ARG A 44 6.90 -3.86 -0.33
N ILE A 45 5.65 -4.16 -0.58
CA ILE A 45 4.61 -3.16 -0.83
C ILE A 45 3.90 -2.84 0.49
N TYR A 46 3.72 -1.53 0.75
CA TYR A 46 2.99 -1.06 1.93
C TYR A 46 1.93 -0.05 1.57
N LEU A 47 0.82 -0.12 2.29
CA LEU A 47 -0.22 0.91 2.28
C LEU A 47 -0.14 1.61 3.63
N CYS A 48 0.07 2.93 3.61
CA CYS A 48 0.28 3.70 4.83
C CYS A 48 -0.70 4.87 4.91
N GLY A 49 -0.84 5.42 6.10
CA GLY A 49 -1.61 6.64 6.35
C GLY A 49 -1.03 7.42 7.50
N THR A 50 -1.62 8.57 7.79
CA THR A 50 -1.24 9.40 8.93
C THR A 50 -2.10 9.07 10.15
N PRO A 51 -1.55 9.19 11.38
CA PRO A 51 -2.33 8.96 12.59
C PRO A 51 -3.49 9.95 12.69
N GLY A 52 -4.64 9.50 13.15
CA GLY A 52 -5.79 10.36 13.35
C GLY A 52 -6.49 10.83 12.08
N ALA A 53 -5.95 10.51 10.90
CA ALA A 53 -6.59 10.92 9.66
C ALA A 53 -8.00 10.34 9.60
N GLY A 54 -9.01 11.21 9.52
CA GLY A 54 -10.39 10.82 9.44
C GLY A 54 -11.05 10.52 10.78
N GLU A 55 -10.36 10.59 11.90
CA GLU A 55 -10.97 10.37 13.21
C GLU A 55 -12.01 11.42 13.55
N ASP A 56 -11.78 12.66 13.13
CA ASP A 56 -12.70 13.76 13.31
C ASP A 56 -13.70 13.91 12.15
N GLU A 57 -13.55 13.10 11.11
CA GLU A 57 -14.37 13.16 9.91
C GLU A 57 -15.27 11.93 9.85
N ARG A 58 -16.36 11.98 10.56
CA ARG A 58 -17.24 10.81 10.73
C ARG A 58 -18.08 10.46 9.51
N GLU A 59 -18.20 11.39 8.57
CA GLU A 59 -19.11 11.25 7.45
C GLU A 59 -18.73 10.10 6.50
N TYR A 60 -17.45 9.87 6.29
CA TYR A 60 -16.96 8.85 5.36
C TYR A 60 -15.80 8.02 5.87
N ALA A 61 -15.43 8.15 7.12
CA ALA A 61 -14.44 7.31 7.77
C ALA A 61 -13.29 6.90 6.83
N PRO A 62 -12.32 7.79 6.50
CA PRO A 62 -11.29 7.52 5.48
C PRO A 62 -10.45 6.26 5.71
N ARG A 63 -10.61 5.61 6.85
CA ARG A 63 -9.91 4.37 7.17
C ARG A 63 -10.78 3.13 7.15
N ASP A 64 -11.93 3.20 6.52
CA ASP A 64 -12.76 2.02 6.33
C ASP A 64 -12.00 0.90 5.62
N TRP A 65 -11.07 1.25 4.73
CA TRP A 65 -10.26 0.27 4.04
C TRP A 65 -9.42 -0.58 5.00
N ILE A 66 -8.92 -0.01 6.11
CA ILE A 66 -8.19 -0.76 7.13
C ILE A 66 -9.11 -1.75 7.85
N ALA A 67 -10.30 -1.29 8.27
CA ALA A 67 -11.28 -2.15 8.91
C ALA A 67 -11.69 -3.29 7.97
N ASN A 68 -11.90 -2.99 6.70
CA ASN A 68 -12.23 -3.99 5.70
C ASN A 68 -11.12 -5.03 5.54
N LEU A 69 -9.86 -4.60 5.47
CA LEU A 69 -8.73 -5.51 5.33
C LEU A 69 -8.46 -6.33 6.59
N LYS A 70 -8.76 -5.80 7.77
CA LYS A 70 -8.71 -6.58 9.00
C LYS A 70 -9.74 -7.70 9.02
N ALA A 71 -10.95 -7.40 8.58
CA ALA A 71 -12.04 -8.38 8.53
C ALA A 71 -11.87 -9.37 7.38
N HIS A 72 -11.44 -8.88 6.22
CA HIS A 72 -11.30 -9.66 4.99
C HIS A 72 -9.96 -9.32 4.34
N PRO A 73 -8.88 -10.04 4.67
CA PRO A 73 -7.53 -9.66 4.23
C PRO A 73 -7.26 -9.86 2.74
N GLU A 74 -8.02 -10.70 2.06
CA GLU A 74 -7.84 -10.86 0.62
C GLU A 74 -8.58 -9.74 -0.12
N PHE A 75 -7.88 -9.11 -1.06
CA PHE A 75 -8.39 -7.96 -1.81
C PHE A 75 -7.75 -7.92 -3.20
N ARG A 76 -8.17 -6.96 -4.00
CA ARG A 76 -7.57 -6.73 -5.32
C ARG A 76 -6.79 -5.44 -5.32
N PHE A 77 -5.58 -5.55 -5.82
CA PHE A 77 -4.63 -4.46 -5.98
C PHE A 77 -4.65 -4.09 -7.47
N VAL A 78 -5.13 -2.90 -7.79
CA VAL A 78 -5.40 -2.53 -9.19
C VAL A 78 -4.42 -1.45 -9.64
N LEU A 79 -3.47 -1.84 -10.48
CA LEU A 79 -2.60 -0.90 -11.17
C LEU A 79 -3.42 -0.14 -12.22
N LYS A 80 -3.24 1.18 -12.30
CA LYS A 80 -4.02 2.01 -13.22
C LYS A 80 -3.26 3.21 -13.78
N GLU A 81 -2.01 3.43 -13.41
CA GLU A 81 -1.22 4.53 -13.94
C GLU A 81 -0.51 4.13 -15.23
N SER A 82 0.65 3.49 -15.16
CA SER A 82 1.44 3.16 -16.35
C SER A 82 0.88 1.98 -17.12
N ILE A 83 0.21 1.06 -16.43
CA ILE A 83 -0.51 -0.07 -17.05
C ILE A 83 -1.82 -0.29 -16.29
N GLU A 84 -2.69 -1.09 -16.88
CA GLU A 84 -3.91 -1.55 -16.20
C GLU A 84 -3.75 -3.04 -15.91
N GLU A 85 -3.78 -3.40 -14.63
CA GLU A 85 -3.70 -4.80 -14.21
C GLU A 85 -4.31 -4.97 -12.84
N THR A 86 -5.14 -5.98 -12.68
CA THR A 86 -5.71 -6.35 -11.39
C THR A 86 -4.93 -7.53 -10.82
N LEU A 87 -4.38 -7.37 -9.64
CA LEU A 87 -3.60 -8.38 -8.95
C LEU A 87 -4.35 -8.85 -7.71
N ASP A 88 -4.38 -10.15 -7.50
CA ASP A 88 -4.89 -10.68 -6.24
C ASP A 88 -3.84 -10.44 -5.14
N ALA A 89 -4.30 -10.06 -3.97
CA ALA A 89 -3.42 -9.64 -2.90
C ALA A 89 -3.99 -10.03 -1.53
N ARG A 90 -3.12 -10.09 -0.55
CA ARG A 90 -3.47 -10.32 0.84
C ARG A 90 -2.84 -9.26 1.71
N ALA A 91 -3.63 -8.67 2.59
CA ALA A 91 -3.19 -7.67 3.54
C ALA A 91 -2.64 -8.32 4.81
N VAL A 92 -1.52 -7.79 5.29
CA VAL A 92 -0.97 -8.14 6.60
C VAL A 92 -0.82 -6.84 7.38
N ILE A 93 -1.56 -6.72 8.48
CA ILE A 93 -1.45 -5.54 9.34
C ILE A 93 -0.09 -5.56 10.02
N VAL A 94 0.69 -4.50 9.83
CA VAL A 94 2.05 -4.42 10.37
C VAL A 94 2.00 -3.92 11.80
N THR A 95 2.43 -4.75 12.72
CA THR A 95 2.46 -4.44 14.16
C THR A 95 3.88 -4.37 14.73
N ASP A 96 4.87 -4.94 14.06
CA ASP A 96 6.25 -4.94 14.53
C ASP A 96 6.82 -3.51 14.53
N PRO A 97 7.25 -2.99 15.69
CA PRO A 97 7.76 -1.62 15.78
C PRO A 97 8.99 -1.36 14.89
N ASP A 98 9.86 -2.34 14.74
CA ASP A 98 11.07 -2.18 13.93
C ASP A 98 10.73 -2.09 12.43
N GLU A 99 9.82 -2.91 11.96
CA GLU A 99 9.33 -2.83 10.57
C GLU A 99 8.63 -1.50 10.34
N ARG A 100 7.77 -1.08 11.26
CA ARG A 100 7.05 0.18 11.17
C ARG A 100 8.00 1.37 11.12
N ARG A 101 9.02 1.37 11.96
CA ARG A 101 10.05 2.44 11.98
C ARG A 101 10.83 2.46 10.68
N ARG A 102 11.23 1.31 10.18
CA ARG A 102 11.98 1.21 8.94
C ARG A 102 11.19 1.78 7.76
N VAL A 103 9.91 1.44 7.66
CA VAL A 103 9.06 1.92 6.57
C VAL A 103 8.81 3.43 6.69
N PHE A 104 8.42 3.92 7.87
CA PHE A 104 8.16 5.35 8.04
C PHE A 104 9.43 6.21 8.04
N SER A 105 10.61 5.62 8.12
CA SER A 105 11.89 6.33 8.00
C SER A 105 12.44 6.37 6.57
N ALA A 106 11.85 5.62 5.66
CA ALA A 106 12.30 5.57 4.27
C ALA A 106 12.04 6.88 3.54
N ASP A 107 12.84 7.16 2.51
CA ASP A 107 12.68 8.40 1.73
C ASP A 107 11.29 8.49 1.10
N VAL A 108 10.78 7.38 0.58
CA VAL A 108 9.47 7.35 -0.09
C VAL A 108 8.30 7.64 0.83
N THR A 109 8.48 7.59 2.14
CA THR A 109 7.43 7.90 3.12
C THR A 109 7.57 9.30 3.74
N GLY A 110 8.42 10.15 3.17
CA GLY A 110 8.67 11.50 3.68
C GLY A 110 7.43 12.35 3.81
N TRP A 111 6.48 12.22 2.88
CA TRP A 111 5.22 12.96 2.95
C TRP A 111 4.48 12.70 4.27
N TYR A 112 4.42 11.44 4.71
CA TYR A 112 3.72 11.09 5.95
C TYR A 112 4.40 11.73 7.16
N ARG A 113 5.73 11.77 7.18
CA ARG A 113 6.47 12.45 8.25
C ARG A 113 6.21 13.94 8.27
N ARG A 114 6.18 14.57 7.08
CA ARG A 114 5.89 16.01 6.97
C ARG A 114 4.48 16.35 7.42
N GLN A 115 3.51 15.52 7.10
CA GLN A 115 2.12 15.76 7.49
C GLN A 115 1.91 15.58 8.99
N THR A 116 2.60 14.64 9.59
CA THR A 116 2.45 14.33 11.02
C THR A 116 3.35 15.21 11.89
N GLY A 117 4.52 15.56 11.38
CA GLY A 117 5.52 16.30 12.15
C GLY A 117 6.24 15.47 13.21
N SER A 118 6.00 14.16 13.28
CA SER A 118 6.59 13.28 14.27
C SER A 118 6.71 11.85 13.75
N LEU A 119 7.94 11.36 13.63
CA LEU A 119 8.20 9.98 13.30
C LEU A 119 7.64 9.04 14.38
N GLU A 120 7.78 9.41 15.65
CA GLU A 120 7.30 8.58 16.75
C GLU A 120 5.79 8.40 16.72
N ALA A 121 5.04 9.45 16.41
CA ALA A 121 3.59 9.36 16.25
C ALA A 121 3.20 8.45 15.10
N LEU A 122 3.92 8.50 13.98
CA LEU A 122 3.71 7.59 12.85
C LEU A 122 3.96 6.14 13.25
N VAL A 123 5.11 5.88 13.87
CA VAL A 123 5.49 4.51 14.25
C VAL A 123 4.48 3.93 15.23
N GLU A 124 3.99 4.74 16.16
CA GLU A 124 3.07 4.29 17.19
C GLU A 124 1.62 4.17 16.71
N HIS A 125 1.15 5.11 15.89
CA HIS A 125 -0.27 5.23 15.56
C HIS A 125 -0.58 5.23 14.07
N GLY A 126 0.40 5.41 13.18
CA GLY A 126 0.15 5.45 11.75
C GLY A 126 -0.34 4.09 11.23
N PRO A 127 -1.42 4.08 10.43
CA PRO A 127 -1.85 2.83 9.80
C PRO A 127 -0.82 2.32 8.83
N MET A 128 -0.57 1.01 8.85
CA MET A 128 0.35 0.36 7.94
C MET A 128 -0.10 -1.05 7.64
N VAL A 129 -0.20 -1.35 6.36
CA VAL A 129 -0.53 -2.68 5.85
C VAL A 129 0.55 -3.10 4.87
N ARG A 130 1.11 -4.29 5.05
CA ARG A 130 1.97 -4.91 4.05
C ARG A 130 1.10 -5.69 3.07
N VAL A 131 1.43 -5.63 1.81
CA VAL A 131 0.69 -6.30 0.74
C VAL A 131 1.49 -7.49 0.23
N ASP A 132 0.95 -8.68 0.38
CA ASP A 132 1.50 -9.88 -0.24
C ASP A 132 0.72 -10.15 -1.53
N LEU A 133 1.40 -10.13 -2.67
CA LEU A 133 0.77 -10.45 -3.95
C LEU A 133 0.57 -11.96 -4.06
N LEU A 134 -0.55 -12.36 -4.63
CA LEU A 134 -0.95 -13.76 -4.80
C LEU A 134 -0.93 -14.12 -6.29
N GLY A 135 -1.17 -15.40 -6.59
CA GLY A 135 -1.27 -15.86 -7.96
C GLY A 135 0.02 -15.69 -8.75
N SER A 136 -0.10 -15.24 -10.00
CA SER A 136 1.04 -15.11 -10.91
C SER A 136 2.11 -14.12 -10.44
N ALA A 137 1.73 -13.14 -9.64
CA ALA A 137 2.66 -12.12 -9.14
C ALA A 137 3.25 -12.48 -7.77
N ALA A 138 2.87 -13.62 -7.20
CA ALA A 138 3.39 -14.06 -5.90
C ALA A 138 4.90 -14.22 -5.96
N GLY A 139 5.60 -13.67 -4.96
CA GLY A 139 7.05 -13.76 -4.88
C GLY A 139 7.80 -12.89 -5.87
N LEU A 140 7.12 -11.97 -6.55
CA LEU A 140 7.77 -11.04 -7.47
C LEU A 140 8.83 -10.21 -6.74
N ASP A 141 10.05 -10.20 -7.27
CA ASP A 141 11.15 -9.47 -6.68
C ASP A 141 11.04 -7.98 -6.98
N LEU A 142 10.77 -7.19 -5.94
CA LEU A 142 10.65 -5.73 -6.04
C LEU A 142 11.87 -5.00 -5.48
N THR A 143 12.96 -5.70 -5.23
CA THR A 143 14.20 -5.03 -4.83
C THR A 143 14.69 -4.18 -6.00
N MET A 144 15.14 -2.95 -5.68
CA MET A 144 15.66 -2.03 -6.67
C MET A 144 17.06 -2.48 -7.06
N ALA A 145 17.19 -2.96 -8.29
CA ALA A 145 18.48 -3.35 -8.84
C ALA A 145 18.59 -2.83 -10.26
N GLY A 146 19.76 -2.34 -10.64
CA GLY A 146 20.04 -1.90 -12.01
C GLY A 146 19.39 -0.55 -12.32
N THR A 147 18.72 -0.47 -13.48
CA THR A 147 18.31 0.78 -14.10
C THR A 147 16.88 1.24 -13.82
N VAL A 148 16.19 0.57 -12.91
CA VAL A 148 14.81 0.98 -12.57
C VAL A 148 14.85 2.36 -11.92
N PRO A 149 14.13 3.36 -12.45
CA PRO A 149 14.11 4.67 -11.83
C PRO A 149 13.54 4.61 -10.42
N PRO A 150 13.98 5.48 -9.51
CA PRO A 150 13.39 5.54 -8.18
C PRO A 150 11.90 5.89 -8.28
N PRO A 151 11.07 5.39 -7.36
CA PRO A 151 9.67 5.78 -7.29
C PRO A 151 9.52 7.29 -7.13
N ARG A 152 8.42 7.82 -7.64
CA ARG A 152 8.11 9.22 -7.42
C ARG A 152 7.91 9.47 -5.92
N GLU A 153 8.37 10.62 -5.47
CA GLU A 153 8.09 11.04 -4.10
C GLU A 153 6.59 11.28 -3.95
N VAL A 154 6.03 10.80 -2.85
CA VAL A 154 4.61 11.05 -2.53
C VAL A 154 4.43 12.54 -2.26
N PRO A 155 3.51 13.23 -2.97
CA PRO A 155 3.31 14.67 -2.84
C PRO A 155 2.85 15.11 -1.47
#